data_bd6b2f529e5a2f79966a5383b2d0af5a
#
_entry.id   bd6b2f529e5a2f79966a5383b2d0af5a
#
_cell.length_a   1.000
_cell.length_b   1.000
_cell.length_c   1.000
_cell.angle_alpha   90.00
_cell.angle_beta   90.00
_cell.angle_gamma   90.00
#
_symmetry.space_group_name_H-M   'P 1'
#
loop_
_entity.id
_entity.type
_entity.pdbx_description
1 polymer ?
#
loop_
_entity_poly.entity_id
_entity_poly.type
_entity_poly.pdbx_seq_one_letter_code
_entity_poly.pdbx_strand_id
1 'polypeptide(L)'
;MGTRIVVAWSGGKDSALALLRLQQSSAWKVEALLTTVTEDYDRVSMHGVSRALLEAQAGSLGLALIQVDIPADCSNEVYDERMLLALAECRARGIEHVAFGDIFLQDVRRYREERLAQVAMQAVFPLWGLGTGRLARDFVRLGFGAVVACVDVRVLSSSFAGREFDERFLADLPPGVDPCGENGEFHSFVYDGPNLRFPLVVEVGRRVERAGFLFADLGLRDGAQPRSRTTTTEGQAQAWPSA
;
A
#
# COMPACT_ATOMS: atom_id res chain seq x y z
N MET A 1 -5.56 -17.15 -19.77
CA MET A 1 -4.56 -16.79 -18.72
C MET A 1 -4.56 -15.27 -18.59
N GLY A 2 -4.64 -14.71 -17.37
CA GLY A 2 -4.63 -13.26 -17.18
C GLY A 2 -3.27 -12.63 -17.53
N THR A 3 -3.28 -11.34 -17.92
CA THR A 3 -2.08 -10.55 -18.19
C THR A 3 -1.25 -10.39 -16.91
N ARG A 4 0.06 -10.64 -16.98
CA ARG A 4 0.97 -10.59 -15.83
C ARG A 4 1.23 -9.15 -15.39
N ILE A 5 1.15 -8.89 -14.10
CA ILE A 5 1.30 -7.57 -13.50
C ILE A 5 2.01 -7.64 -12.16
N VAL A 6 2.83 -6.63 -11.83
CA VAL A 6 3.31 -6.36 -10.48
C VAL A 6 2.52 -5.20 -9.88
N VAL A 7 2.44 -5.15 -8.54
CA VAL A 7 1.76 -4.07 -7.83
C VAL A 7 2.80 -3.24 -7.08
N ALA A 8 2.83 -1.94 -7.34
CA ALA A 8 3.60 -1.00 -6.53
C ALA A 8 3.01 -0.99 -5.12
N TRP A 9 3.84 -1.41 -4.14
CA TRP A 9 3.38 -1.77 -2.81
C TRP A 9 3.94 -0.86 -1.73
N SER A 10 3.05 -0.11 -1.09
CA SER A 10 3.40 0.73 0.05
C SER A 10 3.04 0.09 1.41
N GLY A 11 2.32 -1.03 1.39
CA GLY A 11 1.73 -1.62 2.59
C GLY A 11 0.45 -0.94 3.07
N GLY A 12 0.04 0.14 2.41
CA GLY A 12 -1.11 0.96 2.78
C GLY A 12 -2.43 0.52 2.14
N LYS A 13 -3.51 1.17 2.56
CA LYS A 13 -4.89 0.85 2.16
C LYS A 13 -5.14 0.91 0.65
N ASP A 14 -4.56 1.89 -0.07
CA ASP A 14 -4.84 2.09 -1.49
C ASP A 14 -4.16 1.01 -2.33
N SER A 15 -2.90 0.66 -2.01
CA SER A 15 -2.24 -0.49 -2.64
C SER A 15 -2.96 -1.80 -2.34
N ALA A 16 -3.51 -1.98 -1.13
CA ALA A 16 -4.29 -3.16 -0.76
C ALA A 16 -5.63 -3.25 -1.53
N LEU A 17 -6.34 -2.14 -1.68
CA LEU A 17 -7.56 -2.07 -2.50
C LEU A 17 -7.27 -2.31 -3.98
N ALA A 18 -6.20 -1.71 -4.52
CA ALA A 18 -5.78 -1.93 -5.91
C ALA A 18 -5.45 -3.40 -6.16
N LEU A 19 -4.72 -4.04 -5.25
CA LEU A 19 -4.40 -5.47 -5.32
C LEU A 19 -5.68 -6.32 -5.30
N LEU A 20 -6.61 -6.05 -4.37
CA LEU A 20 -7.87 -6.80 -4.29
C LEU A 20 -8.66 -6.71 -5.60
N ARG A 21 -8.77 -5.52 -6.20
CA ARG A 21 -9.45 -5.35 -7.49
C ARG A 21 -8.80 -6.15 -8.62
N LEU A 22 -7.48 -6.15 -8.68
CA LEU A 22 -6.75 -6.95 -9.68
C LEU A 22 -6.98 -8.44 -9.49
N GLN A 23 -6.95 -8.93 -8.23
CA GLN A 23 -7.19 -10.34 -7.90
C GLN A 23 -8.61 -10.81 -8.21
N GLN A 24 -9.60 -9.92 -8.14
CA GLN A 24 -10.99 -10.20 -8.50
C GLN A 24 -11.25 -10.17 -10.01
N SER A 25 -10.31 -9.67 -10.79
CA SER A 25 -10.42 -9.58 -12.26
C SER A 25 -9.68 -10.74 -12.92
N SER A 26 -10.37 -11.49 -13.77
CA SER A 26 -9.76 -12.55 -14.59
C SER A 26 -8.78 -12.02 -15.65
N ALA A 27 -8.80 -10.71 -15.91
CA ALA A 27 -7.90 -10.06 -16.86
C ALA A 27 -6.44 -10.04 -16.37
N TRP A 28 -6.23 -10.09 -15.05
CA TRP A 28 -4.92 -9.91 -14.44
C TRP A 28 -4.43 -11.14 -13.68
N LYS A 29 -3.11 -11.34 -13.73
CA LYS A 29 -2.38 -12.28 -12.86
C LYS A 29 -1.30 -11.51 -12.12
N VAL A 30 -1.53 -11.25 -10.83
CA VAL A 30 -0.54 -10.59 -9.98
C VAL A 30 0.60 -11.56 -9.68
N GLU A 31 1.82 -11.17 -10.08
CA GLU A 31 3.02 -12.01 -9.94
C GLU A 31 3.84 -11.65 -8.70
N ALA A 32 3.92 -10.35 -8.36
CA ALA A 32 4.70 -9.87 -7.22
C ALA A 32 4.23 -8.50 -6.75
N LEU A 33 4.70 -8.11 -5.58
CA LEU A 33 4.68 -6.77 -5.03
C LEU A 33 6.04 -6.11 -5.30
N LEU A 34 6.06 -4.81 -5.63
CA LEU A 34 7.27 -4.03 -5.87
C LEU A 34 7.30 -2.85 -4.91
N THR A 35 8.33 -2.72 -4.11
CA THR A 35 8.46 -1.65 -3.11
C THR A 35 9.86 -1.05 -3.08
N THR A 36 9.99 0.19 -2.62
CA THR A 36 11.28 0.84 -2.33
C THR A 36 11.51 0.87 -0.83
N VAL A 37 12.72 0.55 -0.41
CA VAL A 37 13.14 0.56 1.00
C VAL A 37 14.38 1.45 1.13
N THR A 38 14.35 2.37 2.10
CA THR A 38 15.50 3.20 2.42
C THR A 38 16.50 2.38 3.23
N GLU A 39 17.69 2.13 2.67
CA GLU A 39 18.74 1.28 3.24
C GLU A 39 19.12 1.69 4.68
N ASP A 40 19.32 3.01 4.89
CA ASP A 40 19.82 3.55 6.16
C ASP A 40 18.85 3.36 7.34
N TYR A 41 17.56 3.24 7.06
CA TYR A 41 16.54 3.15 8.11
C TYR A 41 15.77 1.84 8.10
N ASP A 42 16.03 0.99 7.10
CA ASP A 42 15.30 -0.28 6.86
C ASP A 42 13.77 -0.10 6.84
N ARG A 43 13.33 1.03 6.24
CA ARG A 43 11.92 1.45 6.19
C ARG A 43 11.52 1.87 4.80
N VAL A 44 10.23 1.68 4.51
CA VAL A 44 9.62 2.21 3.28
C VAL A 44 9.71 3.73 3.28
N SER A 45 10.18 4.27 2.17
CA SER A 45 10.21 5.71 1.94
C SER A 45 8.81 6.30 2.15
N MET A 46 8.71 7.45 2.84
CA MET A 46 7.49 8.20 3.14
C MET A 46 6.51 7.54 4.14
N HIS A 47 6.38 6.22 4.20
CA HIS A 47 5.39 5.55 5.07
C HIS A 47 5.94 5.20 6.45
N GLY A 48 7.26 5.14 6.62
CA GLY A 48 7.92 4.79 7.89
C GLY A 48 7.73 3.33 8.33
N VAL A 49 7.11 2.50 7.52
CA VAL A 49 6.87 1.08 7.78
C VAL A 49 8.17 0.31 7.60
N SER A 50 8.51 -0.61 8.52
CA SER A 50 9.72 -1.42 8.44
C SER A 50 9.66 -2.46 7.33
N ARG A 51 10.82 -2.85 6.80
CA ARG A 51 10.98 -3.95 5.84
C ARG A 51 10.30 -5.24 6.34
N ALA A 52 10.52 -5.59 7.60
CA ALA A 52 9.94 -6.78 8.23
C ALA A 52 8.41 -6.82 8.17
N LEU A 53 7.74 -5.67 8.35
CA LEU A 53 6.29 -5.56 8.22
C LEU A 53 5.83 -5.82 6.79
N LEU A 54 6.54 -5.30 5.76
CA LEU A 54 6.20 -5.56 4.35
C LEU A 54 6.43 -7.02 3.96
N GLU A 55 7.51 -7.62 4.45
CA GLU A 55 7.79 -9.05 4.23
C GLU A 55 6.70 -9.93 4.85
N ALA A 56 6.24 -9.58 6.06
CA ALA A 56 5.13 -10.26 6.70
C ALA A 56 3.81 -10.11 5.91
N GLN A 57 3.54 -8.89 5.38
CA GLN A 57 2.38 -8.68 4.50
C GLN A 57 2.48 -9.55 3.22
N ALA A 58 3.61 -9.51 2.54
CA ALA A 58 3.84 -10.30 1.32
C ALA A 58 3.67 -11.80 1.60
N GLY A 59 4.20 -12.28 2.73
CA GLY A 59 4.00 -13.65 3.20
C GLY A 59 2.53 -13.99 3.43
N SER A 60 1.77 -13.10 4.09
CA SER A 60 0.34 -13.29 4.32
C SER A 60 -0.46 -13.24 3.02
N LEU A 61 -0.10 -12.38 2.08
CA LEU A 61 -0.71 -12.31 0.74
C LEU A 61 -0.32 -13.52 -0.14
N GLY A 62 0.78 -14.21 0.20
CA GLY A 62 1.35 -15.30 -0.60
C GLY A 62 1.92 -14.83 -1.93
N LEU A 63 2.45 -13.62 -1.96
CA LEU A 63 3.07 -12.99 -3.12
C LEU A 63 4.57 -12.75 -2.86
N ALA A 64 5.37 -12.83 -3.92
CA ALA A 64 6.77 -12.43 -3.85
C ALA A 64 6.88 -10.90 -3.62
N LEU A 65 7.88 -10.47 -2.86
CA LEU A 65 8.18 -9.05 -2.65
C LEU A 65 9.51 -8.72 -3.36
N ILE A 66 9.44 -7.84 -4.34
CA ILE A 66 10.60 -7.26 -5.01
C ILE A 66 10.92 -5.96 -4.26
N GLN A 67 12.10 -5.92 -3.66
CA GLN A 67 12.56 -4.77 -2.89
C GLN A 67 13.64 -4.03 -3.68
N VAL A 68 13.48 -2.72 -3.80
CA VAL A 68 14.44 -1.81 -4.41
C VAL A 68 15.03 -0.97 -3.30
N ASP A 69 16.28 -1.25 -2.97
CA ASP A 69 16.99 -0.51 -1.94
C ASP A 69 17.45 0.84 -2.48
N ILE A 70 17.15 1.92 -1.74
CA ILE A 70 17.52 3.30 -2.08
C ILE A 70 18.22 3.97 -0.90
N PRO A 71 19.24 4.85 -1.13
CA PRO A 71 19.87 5.63 -0.06
C PRO A 71 18.89 6.59 0.61
N ALA A 72 19.15 7.00 1.86
CA ALA A 72 18.30 7.95 2.59
C ALA A 72 18.17 9.32 1.89
N ASP A 73 19.29 9.85 1.41
CA ASP A 73 19.34 11.11 0.67
C ASP A 73 19.33 10.88 -0.85
N CYS A 74 18.43 10.01 -1.29
CA CYS A 74 18.33 9.59 -2.68
C CYS A 74 17.90 10.74 -3.58
N SER A 75 18.74 11.12 -4.56
CA SER A 75 18.27 12.02 -5.61
C SER A 75 17.26 11.33 -6.53
N ASN A 76 16.48 12.11 -7.27
CA ASN A 76 15.51 11.56 -8.21
C ASN A 76 16.20 10.67 -9.26
N GLU A 77 17.41 11.03 -9.70
CA GLU A 77 18.19 10.28 -10.69
C GLU A 77 18.58 8.89 -10.15
N VAL A 78 19.07 8.82 -8.90
CA VAL A 78 19.43 7.54 -8.25
C VAL A 78 18.20 6.69 -8.02
N TYR A 79 17.09 7.30 -7.57
CA TYR A 79 15.81 6.61 -7.43
C TYR A 79 15.35 6.01 -8.77
N ASP A 80 15.36 6.82 -9.82
CA ASP A 80 14.95 6.41 -11.16
C ASP A 80 15.83 5.27 -11.69
N GLU A 81 17.15 5.37 -11.55
CA GLU A 81 18.08 4.33 -11.97
C GLU A 81 17.80 2.98 -11.30
N ARG A 82 17.65 2.98 -9.96
CA ARG A 82 17.38 1.77 -9.19
C ARG A 82 16.01 1.16 -9.57
N MET A 83 15.00 1.99 -9.74
CA MET A 83 13.67 1.54 -10.18
C MET A 83 13.69 0.99 -11.60
N LEU A 84 14.38 1.65 -12.54
CA LEU A 84 14.48 1.18 -13.93
C LEU A 84 15.14 -0.19 -14.02
N LEU A 85 16.18 -0.45 -13.21
CA LEU A 85 16.82 -1.77 -13.14
C LEU A 85 15.84 -2.86 -12.68
N ALA A 86 15.09 -2.62 -11.61
CA ALA A 86 14.11 -3.58 -11.10
C ALA A 86 12.95 -3.81 -12.09
N LEU A 87 12.51 -2.75 -12.77
CA LEU A 87 11.47 -2.84 -13.80
C LEU A 87 11.97 -3.61 -15.04
N ALA A 88 13.23 -3.40 -15.45
CA ALA A 88 13.84 -4.15 -16.55
C ALA A 88 13.91 -5.66 -16.24
N GLU A 89 14.23 -6.03 -14.99
CA GLU A 89 14.18 -7.42 -14.54
C GLU A 89 12.75 -8.00 -14.56
N CYS A 90 11.75 -7.23 -14.13
CA CYS A 90 10.35 -7.65 -14.23
C CYS A 90 9.97 -7.91 -15.69
N ARG A 91 10.36 -7.01 -16.60
CA ARG A 91 10.10 -7.15 -18.02
C ARG A 91 10.81 -8.38 -18.63
N ALA A 92 12.06 -8.64 -18.26
CA ALA A 92 12.79 -9.83 -18.72
C ALA A 92 12.09 -11.14 -18.31
N ARG A 93 11.27 -11.10 -17.26
CA ARG A 93 10.41 -12.21 -16.80
C ARG A 93 9.05 -12.21 -17.49
N GLY A 94 8.81 -11.34 -18.48
CA GLY A 94 7.55 -11.22 -19.23
C GLY A 94 6.44 -10.50 -18.45
N ILE A 95 6.77 -9.62 -17.53
CA ILE A 95 5.82 -8.75 -16.81
C ILE A 95 5.92 -7.37 -17.45
N GLU A 96 4.83 -6.93 -18.07
CA GLU A 96 4.81 -5.67 -18.84
C GLU A 96 3.95 -4.58 -18.19
N HIS A 97 3.35 -4.86 -17.03
CA HIS A 97 2.44 -3.93 -16.37
C HIS A 97 2.82 -3.75 -14.90
N VAL A 98 2.66 -2.49 -14.42
CA VAL A 98 2.76 -2.14 -13.00
C VAL A 98 1.45 -1.46 -12.58
N ALA A 99 0.83 -1.96 -11.53
CA ALA A 99 -0.35 -1.33 -10.94
C ALA A 99 0.03 -0.40 -9.79
N PHE A 100 -0.67 0.71 -9.69
CA PHE A 100 -0.51 1.72 -8.66
C PHE A 100 -1.84 1.99 -7.95
N GLY A 101 -1.78 2.35 -6.67
CA GLY A 101 -2.94 2.70 -5.86
C GLY A 101 -3.39 4.16 -5.98
N ASP A 102 -2.77 4.94 -6.89
CA ASP A 102 -3.09 6.37 -7.06
C ASP A 102 -4.55 6.56 -7.51
N ILE A 103 -5.22 7.61 -6.97
CA ILE A 103 -6.67 7.81 -7.12
C ILE A 103 -6.99 8.98 -8.07
N PHE A 104 -6.34 10.14 -7.90
CA PHE A 104 -6.67 11.32 -8.72
C PHE A 104 -5.49 12.28 -9.01
N LEU A 105 -4.29 12.07 -8.47
CA LEU A 105 -3.15 12.97 -8.67
C LEU A 105 -2.57 12.85 -10.07
N GLN A 106 -2.96 13.76 -10.99
CA GLN A 106 -2.60 13.72 -12.41
C GLN A 106 -1.08 13.78 -12.65
N ASP A 107 -0.36 14.60 -11.86
CA ASP A 107 1.09 14.75 -12.03
C ASP A 107 1.83 13.48 -11.63
N VAL A 108 1.38 12.81 -10.56
CA VAL A 108 1.94 11.53 -10.11
C VAL A 108 1.69 10.46 -11.18
N ARG A 109 0.46 10.39 -11.70
CA ARG A 109 0.10 9.45 -12.77
C ARG A 109 0.98 9.63 -14.00
N ARG A 110 1.11 10.87 -14.50
CA ARG A 110 1.94 11.19 -15.66
C ARG A 110 3.39 10.80 -15.43
N TYR A 111 3.96 11.13 -14.27
CA TYR A 111 5.31 10.73 -13.90
C TYR A 111 5.49 9.21 -13.99
N ARG A 112 4.56 8.42 -13.42
CA ARG A 112 4.63 6.95 -13.47
C ARG A 112 4.54 6.41 -14.90
N GLU A 113 3.61 6.94 -15.71
CA GLU A 113 3.44 6.56 -17.13
C GLU A 113 4.73 6.85 -17.92
N GLU A 114 5.33 8.02 -17.75
CA GLU A 114 6.57 8.42 -18.43
C GLU A 114 7.77 7.54 -18.01
N ARG A 115 7.90 7.19 -16.73
CA ARG A 115 8.98 6.32 -16.26
C ARG A 115 8.84 4.89 -16.78
N LEU A 116 7.66 4.32 -16.76
CA LEU A 116 7.42 2.97 -17.27
C LEU A 116 7.61 2.88 -18.79
N ALA A 117 7.29 3.93 -19.53
CA ALA A 117 7.50 3.98 -20.97
C ALA A 117 8.99 3.81 -21.36
N GLN A 118 9.93 4.25 -20.51
CA GLN A 118 11.37 4.12 -20.76
C GLN A 118 11.83 2.65 -20.83
N VAL A 119 11.14 1.76 -20.13
CA VAL A 119 11.40 0.30 -20.14
C VAL A 119 10.33 -0.46 -20.90
N ALA A 120 9.53 0.25 -21.71
CA ALA A 120 8.40 -0.29 -22.50
C ALA A 120 7.42 -1.11 -21.65
N MET A 121 7.12 -0.65 -20.44
CA MET A 121 6.07 -1.15 -19.54
C MET A 121 4.90 -0.17 -19.49
N GLN A 122 3.75 -0.62 -18.96
CA GLN A 122 2.53 0.16 -18.88
C GLN A 122 2.06 0.28 -17.43
N ALA A 123 1.55 1.48 -17.08
CA ALA A 123 0.93 1.74 -15.79
C ALA A 123 -0.55 1.33 -15.82
N VAL A 124 -1.02 0.75 -14.72
CA VAL A 124 -2.42 0.41 -14.48
C VAL A 124 -2.85 1.06 -13.18
N PHE A 125 -3.99 1.76 -13.20
CA PHE A 125 -4.50 2.49 -12.04
C PHE A 125 -5.90 1.96 -11.67
N PRO A 126 -5.99 0.88 -10.88
CA PRO A 126 -7.28 0.23 -10.60
C PRO A 126 -8.28 1.12 -9.86
N LEU A 127 -7.81 2.13 -9.12
CA LEU A 127 -8.64 3.03 -8.29
C LEU A 127 -8.88 4.39 -8.94
N TRP A 128 -8.33 4.64 -10.14
CA TRP A 128 -8.35 5.96 -10.75
C TRP A 128 -9.76 6.52 -10.97
N GLY A 129 -9.94 7.78 -10.55
CA GLY A 129 -11.19 8.53 -10.71
C GLY A 129 -12.32 8.09 -9.78
N LEU A 130 -12.06 7.15 -8.87
CA LEU A 130 -13.05 6.77 -7.86
C LEU A 130 -13.07 7.80 -6.72
N GLY A 131 -14.25 8.08 -6.19
CA GLY A 131 -14.38 9.03 -5.09
C GLY A 131 -13.73 8.50 -3.79
N THR A 132 -12.80 9.27 -3.22
CA THR A 132 -12.02 8.87 -2.04
C THR A 132 -12.88 8.54 -0.83
N GLY A 133 -13.94 9.31 -0.58
CA GLY A 133 -14.91 9.02 0.49
C GLY A 133 -15.64 7.69 0.31
N ARG A 134 -15.86 7.26 -0.95
CA ARG A 134 -16.42 5.93 -1.23
C ARG A 134 -15.36 4.85 -0.99
N LEU A 135 -14.15 5.03 -1.52
CA LEU A 135 -13.04 4.08 -1.35
C LEU A 135 -12.71 3.83 0.12
N ALA A 136 -12.66 4.89 0.93
CA ALA A 136 -12.40 4.79 2.36
C ALA A 136 -13.47 3.95 3.09
N ARG A 137 -14.76 4.20 2.79
CA ARG A 137 -15.87 3.40 3.36
C ARG A 137 -15.88 1.96 2.83
N ASP A 138 -15.58 1.76 1.55
CA ASP A 138 -15.49 0.43 0.95
C ASP A 138 -14.36 -0.39 1.58
N PHE A 139 -13.21 0.23 1.88
CA PHE A 139 -12.11 -0.39 2.61
C PHE A 139 -12.57 -0.97 3.96
N VAL A 140 -13.26 -0.15 4.77
CA VAL A 140 -13.78 -0.59 6.07
C VAL A 140 -14.84 -1.69 5.91
N ARG A 141 -15.79 -1.52 4.98
CA ARG A 141 -16.88 -2.49 4.74
C ARG A 141 -16.38 -3.83 4.19
N LEU A 142 -15.31 -3.84 3.42
CA LEU A 142 -14.68 -5.06 2.92
C LEU A 142 -13.96 -5.84 4.01
N GLY A 143 -13.88 -5.30 5.23
CA GLY A 143 -13.26 -5.96 6.37
C GLY A 143 -11.73 -5.87 6.40
N PHE A 144 -11.16 -4.84 5.76
CA PHE A 144 -9.75 -4.54 5.96
C PHE A 144 -9.51 -3.94 7.35
N GLY A 145 -8.39 -4.34 7.96
CA GLY A 145 -7.85 -3.72 9.17
C GLY A 145 -6.58 -2.95 8.82
N ALA A 146 -6.50 -1.70 9.22
CA ALA A 146 -5.32 -0.88 9.04
C ALA A 146 -5.12 0.09 10.19
N VAL A 147 -3.86 0.45 10.45
CA VAL A 147 -3.47 1.47 11.42
C VAL A 147 -2.85 2.65 10.68
N VAL A 148 -3.12 3.87 11.15
CA VAL A 148 -2.51 5.10 10.61
C VAL A 148 -1.05 5.16 11.06
N ALA A 149 -0.15 4.91 10.12
CA ALA A 149 1.29 4.83 10.37
C ALA A 149 1.97 6.19 10.45
N CYS A 150 1.42 7.19 9.74
CA CYS A 150 2.02 8.50 9.64
C CYS A 150 0.94 9.57 9.41
N VAL A 151 1.11 10.76 10.00
CA VAL A 151 0.26 11.93 9.76
C VAL A 151 1.11 13.17 9.49
N ASP A 152 0.67 14.03 8.58
CA ASP A 152 1.19 15.39 8.43
C ASP A 152 0.58 16.26 9.52
N VAL A 153 1.39 16.68 10.51
CA VAL A 153 0.91 17.43 11.67
C VAL A 153 0.50 18.86 11.35
N ARG A 154 0.79 19.33 10.13
CA ARG A 154 0.36 20.65 9.65
C ARG A 154 -1.11 20.68 9.25
N VAL A 155 -1.68 19.54 8.87
CA VAL A 155 -3.06 19.41 8.37
C VAL A 155 -3.94 18.48 9.21
N LEU A 156 -3.35 17.54 9.94
CA LEU A 156 -4.08 16.58 10.76
C LEU A 156 -3.48 16.49 12.16
N SER A 157 -4.32 16.45 13.19
CA SER A 157 -3.87 16.33 14.58
C SER A 157 -2.97 15.11 14.79
N SER A 158 -1.92 15.28 15.60
CA SER A 158 -1.02 14.20 16.03
C SER A 158 -1.74 13.02 16.71
N SER A 159 -2.95 13.24 17.24
CA SER A 159 -3.78 12.20 17.86
C SER A 159 -4.25 11.12 16.87
N PHE A 160 -4.23 11.40 15.57
CA PHE A 160 -4.61 10.44 14.54
C PHE A 160 -3.53 9.39 14.25
N ALA A 161 -2.26 9.67 14.53
CA ALA A 161 -1.19 8.68 14.37
C ALA A 161 -1.38 7.50 15.32
N GLY A 162 -1.30 6.28 14.80
CA GLY A 162 -1.48 5.04 15.55
C GLY A 162 -2.95 4.66 15.80
N ARG A 163 -3.93 5.40 15.23
CA ARG A 163 -5.35 5.00 15.28
C ARG A 163 -5.65 3.92 14.26
N GLU A 164 -6.66 3.12 14.57
CA GLU A 164 -7.31 2.24 13.59
C GLU A 164 -7.98 3.07 12.50
N PHE A 165 -7.87 2.62 11.25
CA PHE A 165 -8.59 3.20 10.11
C PHE A 165 -9.97 2.54 10.02
N ASP A 166 -10.93 3.08 10.75
CA ASP A 166 -12.27 2.57 10.92
C ASP A 166 -13.34 3.66 10.66
N GLU A 167 -14.61 3.34 10.87
CA GLU A 167 -15.71 4.31 10.71
C GLU A 167 -15.57 5.51 11.65
N ARG A 168 -15.02 5.33 12.86
CA ARG A 168 -14.79 6.42 13.81
C ARG A 168 -13.68 7.34 13.34
N PHE A 169 -12.58 6.75 12.79
CA PHE A 169 -11.54 7.54 12.17
C PHE A 169 -12.10 8.42 11.06
N LEU A 170 -12.91 7.85 10.16
CA LEU A 170 -13.54 8.59 9.06
C LEU A 170 -14.50 9.69 9.53
N ALA A 171 -15.25 9.43 10.60
CA ALA A 171 -16.17 10.41 11.17
C ALA A 171 -15.45 11.58 11.88
N ASP A 172 -14.26 11.32 12.43
CA ASP A 172 -13.46 12.31 13.16
C ASP A 172 -12.57 13.16 12.23
N LEU A 173 -12.45 12.82 10.93
CA LEU A 173 -11.62 13.58 10.00
C LEU A 173 -12.11 15.02 9.87
N PRO A 174 -11.21 16.03 9.99
CA PRO A 174 -11.59 17.42 9.81
C PRO A 174 -12.08 17.69 8.38
N PRO A 175 -12.97 18.67 8.18
CA PRO A 175 -13.33 19.14 6.86
C PRO A 175 -12.09 19.54 6.05
N GLY A 176 -12.03 19.09 4.80
CA GLY A 176 -10.91 19.39 3.88
C GLY A 176 -9.78 18.37 3.89
N VAL A 177 -9.74 17.43 4.83
CA VAL A 177 -8.82 16.28 4.79
C VAL A 177 -9.41 15.21 3.89
N ASP A 178 -8.60 14.74 2.92
CA ASP A 178 -9.05 13.66 2.04
C ASP A 178 -9.23 12.34 2.80
N PRO A 179 -10.38 11.65 2.69
CA PRO A 179 -10.64 10.41 3.43
C PRO A 179 -9.69 9.25 3.11
N CYS A 180 -8.99 9.32 1.98
CA CYS A 180 -7.92 8.40 1.63
C CYS A 180 -6.52 8.94 1.97
N GLY A 181 -6.38 10.21 2.36
CA GLY A 181 -5.07 10.84 2.58
C GLY A 181 -4.26 10.97 1.28
N GLU A 182 -4.95 11.12 0.13
CA GLU A 182 -4.30 11.12 -1.19
C GLU A 182 -3.39 12.33 -1.40
N ASN A 183 -3.63 13.45 -0.71
CA ASN A 183 -2.76 14.62 -0.75
C ASN A 183 -1.58 14.52 0.25
N GLY A 184 -1.37 13.35 0.88
CA GLY A 184 -0.30 13.13 1.84
C GLY A 184 -0.63 13.48 3.28
N GLU A 185 -1.92 13.68 3.62
CA GLU A 185 -2.35 14.05 4.97
C GLU A 185 -2.03 12.95 6.01
N PHE A 186 -2.12 11.70 5.57
CA PHE A 186 -1.75 10.55 6.38
C PHE A 186 -1.45 9.31 5.53
N HIS A 187 -0.71 8.36 6.11
CA HIS A 187 -0.46 7.05 5.53
C HIS A 187 -0.89 5.95 6.49
N SER A 188 -1.29 4.81 5.93
CA SER A 188 -1.77 3.66 6.70
C SER A 188 -0.91 2.42 6.44
N PHE A 189 -0.97 1.46 7.38
CA PHE A 189 -0.43 0.13 7.23
C PHE A 189 -1.54 -0.90 7.41
N VAL A 190 -1.75 -1.76 6.42
CA VAL A 190 -2.78 -2.82 6.43
C VAL A 190 -2.24 -4.05 7.14
N TYR A 191 -2.91 -4.49 8.19
CA TYR A 191 -2.54 -5.69 8.94
C TYR A 191 -3.53 -6.85 8.77
N ASP A 192 -4.75 -6.59 8.26
CA ASP A 192 -5.74 -7.61 7.96
C ASP A 192 -6.58 -7.23 6.72
N GLY A 193 -7.19 -8.20 6.07
CA GLY A 193 -8.03 -7.95 4.90
C GLY A 193 -8.47 -9.22 4.20
N PRO A 194 -9.44 -9.12 3.29
CA PRO A 194 -10.07 -10.28 2.63
C PRO A 194 -9.10 -11.11 1.78
N ASN A 195 -7.99 -10.51 1.32
CA ASN A 195 -6.97 -11.16 0.51
C ASN A 195 -5.72 -11.59 1.29
N LEU A 196 -5.65 -11.29 2.59
CA LEU A 196 -4.62 -11.81 3.48
C LEU A 196 -5.02 -13.22 3.96
N ARG A 197 -4.09 -14.17 3.92
CA ARG A 197 -4.30 -15.54 4.40
C ARG A 197 -4.45 -15.60 5.91
N PHE A 198 -3.79 -14.69 6.61
CA PHE A 198 -3.86 -14.51 8.06
C PHE A 198 -3.58 -13.06 8.42
N PRO A 199 -4.18 -12.54 9.51
CA PRO A 199 -3.90 -11.20 10.00
C PRO A 199 -2.49 -11.14 10.60
N LEU A 200 -1.87 -9.95 10.51
CA LEU A 200 -0.63 -9.66 11.20
C LEU A 200 -0.95 -9.06 12.57
N VAL A 201 -0.25 -9.51 13.60
CA VAL A 201 -0.38 -8.91 14.93
C VAL A 201 0.60 -7.76 15.03
N VAL A 202 0.07 -6.54 14.94
CA VAL A 202 0.86 -5.30 14.91
C VAL A 202 0.77 -4.60 16.27
N GLU A 203 1.90 -4.10 16.73
CA GLU A 203 1.99 -3.24 17.92
C GLU A 203 2.27 -1.80 17.48
N VAL A 204 1.57 -0.86 18.12
CA VAL A 204 1.84 0.57 17.97
C VAL A 204 2.81 0.99 19.09
N GLY A 205 4.04 1.29 18.70
CA GLY A 205 5.11 1.71 19.58
C GLY A 205 5.15 3.24 19.79
N ARG A 206 6.37 3.77 19.87
CA ARG A 206 6.61 5.20 20.11
C ARG A 206 6.15 6.02 18.89
N ARG A 207 5.80 7.29 19.16
CA ARG A 207 5.56 8.28 18.12
C ARG A 207 6.82 9.13 17.94
N VAL A 208 7.24 9.31 16.69
CA VAL A 208 8.45 10.05 16.33
C VAL A 208 8.11 11.09 15.27
N GLU A 209 8.41 12.35 15.56
CA GLU A 209 8.21 13.43 14.60
C GLU A 209 9.49 13.65 13.79
N ARG A 210 9.31 13.76 12.46
CA ARG A 210 10.39 14.09 11.50
C ARG A 210 9.82 14.93 10.36
N ALA A 211 10.45 16.04 10.05
CA ALA A 211 10.13 16.90 8.90
C ALA A 211 8.62 17.28 8.79
N GLY A 212 7.94 17.50 9.92
CA GLY A 212 6.51 17.86 9.96
C GLY A 212 5.56 16.67 9.83
N PHE A 213 6.08 15.45 9.89
CA PHE A 213 5.29 14.22 9.95
C PHE A 213 5.48 13.50 11.28
N LEU A 214 4.38 13.03 11.86
CA LEU A 214 4.42 12.18 13.04
C LEU A 214 4.21 10.73 12.65
N PHE A 215 5.21 9.92 12.87
CA PHE A 215 5.19 8.48 12.62
C PHE A 215 4.80 7.72 13.89
N ALA A 216 3.87 6.79 13.79
CA ALA A 216 3.67 5.74 14.77
C ALA A 216 4.63 4.59 14.43
N ASP A 217 5.56 4.29 15.32
CA ASP A 217 6.48 3.17 15.13
C ASP A 217 5.70 1.86 15.24
N LEU A 218 5.59 1.14 14.13
CA LEU A 218 4.86 -0.12 14.06
C LEU A 218 5.84 -1.29 14.10
N GLY A 219 5.51 -2.30 14.91
CA GLY A 219 6.26 -3.53 15.01
C GLY A 219 5.38 -4.77 14.90
N LEU A 220 5.95 -5.90 14.52
CA LEU A 220 5.30 -7.20 14.67
C LEU A 220 5.40 -7.62 16.15
N ARG A 221 4.31 -8.13 16.70
CA ARG A 221 4.36 -8.72 18.03
C ARG A 221 5.08 -10.06 17.98
N ASP A 222 6.18 -10.17 18.70
CA ASP A 222 6.93 -11.42 18.84
C ASP A 222 6.08 -12.55 19.41
N GLY A 223 6.23 -13.76 18.84
CA GLY A 223 5.59 -14.98 19.33
C GLY A 223 4.10 -15.14 18.97
N ALA A 224 3.49 -14.22 18.26
CA ALA A 224 2.14 -14.39 17.75
C ALA A 224 2.18 -15.30 16.52
N GLN A 225 1.88 -16.60 16.71
CA GLN A 225 1.62 -17.46 15.54
C GLN A 225 0.40 -16.95 14.79
N PRO A 226 0.50 -16.78 13.45
CA PRO A 226 -0.64 -16.38 12.65
C PRO A 226 -1.74 -17.42 12.83
N ARG A 227 -2.87 -17.01 13.37
CA ARG A 227 -4.07 -17.86 13.39
C ARG A 227 -4.54 -17.96 11.95
N SER A 228 -4.35 -19.13 11.32
CA SER A 228 -4.95 -19.38 10.01
C SER A 228 -6.45 -19.14 10.12
N ARG A 229 -7.00 -18.32 9.21
CA ARG A 229 -8.46 -18.26 9.06
C ARG A 229 -8.91 -19.66 8.69
N THR A 230 -9.72 -20.27 9.54
CA THR A 230 -10.45 -21.49 9.17
C THR A 230 -11.32 -21.06 7.98
N THR A 231 -11.00 -21.55 6.80
CA THR A 231 -11.84 -21.38 5.61
C THR A 231 -13.15 -22.11 5.88
N THR A 232 -14.09 -21.41 6.46
CA THR A 232 -15.50 -21.82 6.38
C THR A 232 -15.87 -21.61 4.92
N THR A 233 -16.12 -22.71 4.22
CA THR A 233 -16.41 -22.80 2.77
C THR A 233 -17.76 -22.15 2.38
N GLU A 234 -18.22 -21.14 3.09
CA GLU A 234 -19.46 -20.38 2.86
C GLU A 234 -19.29 -18.85 2.91
N GLY A 235 -18.06 -18.35 2.78
CA GLY A 235 -17.84 -16.94 2.55
C GLY A 235 -17.96 -16.65 1.07
N GLN A 236 -19.10 -16.17 0.60
CA GLN A 236 -19.20 -15.43 -0.65
C GLN A 236 -18.08 -14.37 -0.61
N ALA A 237 -17.12 -14.48 -1.52
CA ALA A 237 -16.14 -13.42 -1.74
C ALA A 237 -16.93 -12.13 -1.89
N GLN A 238 -16.79 -11.21 -0.93
CA GLN A 238 -17.47 -9.93 -1.00
C GLN A 238 -17.00 -9.23 -2.26
N ALA A 239 -17.84 -9.27 -3.29
CA ALA A 239 -17.56 -8.62 -4.55
C ALA A 239 -17.45 -7.12 -4.31
N TRP A 240 -16.59 -6.47 -5.08
CA TRP A 240 -16.50 -5.03 -5.09
C TRP A 240 -17.91 -4.44 -5.32
N PRO A 241 -18.36 -3.45 -4.51
CA PRO A 241 -19.69 -2.86 -4.68
C PRO A 241 -19.84 -2.31 -6.11
N SER A 242 -20.91 -2.71 -6.79
CA SER A 242 -21.23 -2.20 -8.13
C SER A 242 -21.33 -0.67 -8.13
N ALA A 243 -20.99 -0.07 -9.28
CA ALA A 243 -20.96 1.38 -9.48
C ALA A 243 -22.32 2.04 -9.25
#